data_af5866c616066676d77a8f1dfd55899e
#
_entry.id   af5866c616066676d77a8f1dfd55899e
#
_cell.length_a   1.000
_cell.length_b   1.000
_cell.length_c   1.000
_cell.angle_alpha   90.00
_cell.angle_beta   90.00
_cell.angle_gamma   90.00
#
_symmetry.space_group_name_H-M   'P 1'
#
loop_
_entity.id
_entity.type
_entity.pdbx_description
1 polymer ?
#
loop_
_entity_poly.entity_id
_entity_poly.type
_entity_poly.pdbx_seq_one_letter_code
_entity_poly.pdbx_strand_id
1 'polypeptide(L)'
;TVFWGLLYYSSALISLAVLEVLAAAVSWTVMRFQISKIKVRICMPLSVTEKGERMEAGLELENNSRIPLVRAESQIRLKNLFYPETETIRLTGAVDAKSRVRILKGFVGEHCGPVELELGQVWVWDFLRIFKGRVKLTQKERWVILPRMYQAMIRPDEKIRNSPDDSEEYDKTRPGDDVSEIFQLREYRPGDRIQSVHWKRSAAREDLIVREYSLPVARPVALLLDLRWKEGYLDDFLEAGLAISRGLMEAGCPHYVAWMDAAKEDVSRLSMETEEDLYTLTEMLYRAGWNTSTGSLQQLYAEKYRGESLICCLRLDTDLCLWKDQELWRDLSENPKVILESGELLLG
;
A
#
# COMPACT_ATOMS: atom_id res chain seq x y z
N THR A 1 -36.21 -37.48 29.72
CA THR A 1 -37.09 -37.13 30.86
C THR A 1 -38.57 -37.32 30.54
N VAL A 2 -39.09 -36.71 29.43
CA VAL A 2 -40.51 -36.77 29.02
C VAL A 2 -41.01 -38.20 28.88
N PHE A 3 -40.30 -39.06 28.15
CA PHE A 3 -40.67 -40.47 27.93
C PHE A 3 -40.79 -41.26 29.23
N TRP A 4 -39.83 -41.13 30.11
CA TRP A 4 -39.83 -41.82 31.41
C TRP A 4 -40.88 -41.26 32.37
N GLY A 5 -41.15 -39.95 32.36
CA GLY A 5 -42.20 -39.32 33.12
C GLY A 5 -43.59 -39.84 32.79
N LEU A 6 -43.86 -40.00 31.48
CA LEU A 6 -45.12 -40.57 31.00
C LEU A 6 -45.25 -42.08 31.32
N LEU A 7 -44.14 -42.83 31.17
CA LEU A 7 -44.12 -44.27 31.40
C LEU A 7 -44.37 -44.65 32.86
N TYR A 8 -43.78 -43.88 33.79
CA TYR A 8 -43.90 -44.17 35.25
C TYR A 8 -44.94 -43.30 35.97
N TYR A 9 -45.73 -42.53 35.27
CA TYR A 9 -46.71 -41.57 35.83
C TYR A 9 -46.16 -40.73 37.00
N SER A 10 -44.87 -40.42 36.94
CA SER A 10 -44.18 -39.65 37.97
C SER A 10 -44.34 -38.13 37.75
N SER A 11 -45.06 -37.47 38.66
CA SER A 11 -45.25 -36.02 38.63
C SER A 11 -43.92 -35.25 38.70
N ALA A 12 -42.93 -35.82 39.44
CA ALA A 12 -41.60 -35.20 39.53
C ALA A 12 -40.83 -35.21 38.18
N LEU A 13 -40.91 -36.32 37.44
CA LEU A 13 -40.27 -36.40 36.12
C LEU A 13 -40.99 -35.55 35.09
N ILE A 14 -42.31 -35.39 35.19
CA ILE A 14 -43.08 -34.49 34.31
C ILE A 14 -42.73 -33.03 34.61
N SER A 15 -42.66 -32.63 35.89
CA SER A 15 -42.29 -31.28 36.27
C SER A 15 -40.84 -30.92 35.85
N LEU A 16 -39.92 -31.90 35.96
CA LEU A 16 -38.54 -31.71 35.46
C LEU A 16 -38.51 -31.50 33.94
N ALA A 17 -39.27 -32.27 33.18
CA ALA A 17 -39.37 -32.13 31.74
C ALA A 17 -39.95 -30.75 31.33
N VAL A 18 -40.97 -30.29 32.04
CA VAL A 18 -41.54 -28.94 31.83
C VAL A 18 -40.48 -27.85 32.11
N LEU A 19 -39.70 -28.02 33.19
CA LEU A 19 -38.64 -27.08 33.55
C LEU A 19 -37.53 -27.02 32.47
N GLU A 20 -37.12 -28.17 31.93
CA GLU A 20 -36.15 -28.25 30.82
C GLU A 20 -36.64 -27.48 29.58
N VAL A 21 -37.90 -27.68 29.18
CA VAL A 21 -38.50 -26.98 28.05
C VAL A 21 -38.59 -25.45 28.29
N LEU A 22 -39.01 -25.06 29.49
CA LEU A 22 -39.07 -23.67 29.90
C LEU A 22 -37.67 -23.02 29.88
N ALA A 23 -36.66 -23.72 30.44
CA ALA A 23 -35.28 -23.23 30.44
C ALA A 23 -34.75 -23.02 29.00
N ALA A 24 -35.04 -23.95 28.11
CA ALA A 24 -34.67 -23.82 26.70
C ALA A 24 -35.37 -22.64 26.01
N ALA A 25 -36.67 -22.46 26.24
CA ALA A 25 -37.45 -21.34 25.69
C ALA A 25 -36.95 -19.97 26.21
N VAL A 26 -36.67 -19.88 27.51
CA VAL A 26 -36.08 -18.68 28.14
C VAL A 26 -34.69 -18.41 27.53
N SER A 27 -33.83 -19.40 27.42
CA SER A 27 -32.48 -19.27 26.84
C SER A 27 -32.54 -18.77 25.40
N TRP A 28 -33.43 -19.32 24.59
CA TRP A 28 -33.65 -18.87 23.21
C TRP A 28 -34.11 -17.41 23.15
N THR A 29 -35.07 -17.02 23.97
CA THR A 29 -35.61 -15.65 24.02
C THR A 29 -34.54 -14.65 24.44
N VAL A 30 -33.75 -14.99 25.49
CA VAL A 30 -32.63 -14.18 25.97
C VAL A 30 -31.58 -13.98 24.83
N MET A 31 -31.20 -15.07 24.16
CA MET A 31 -30.27 -15.01 23.04
C MET A 31 -30.79 -14.07 21.93
N ARG A 32 -32.07 -14.18 21.55
CA ARG A 32 -32.67 -13.31 20.53
C ARG A 32 -32.62 -11.83 20.92
N PHE A 33 -32.86 -11.53 22.20
CA PHE A 33 -32.74 -10.16 22.72
C PHE A 33 -31.28 -9.70 22.73
N GLN A 34 -30.32 -10.54 23.14
CA GLN A 34 -28.90 -10.19 23.16
C GLN A 34 -28.38 -9.86 21.76
N ILE A 35 -28.72 -10.64 20.73
CA ILE A 35 -28.28 -10.41 19.35
C ILE A 35 -28.62 -8.98 18.87
N SER A 36 -29.76 -8.45 19.27
CA SER A 36 -30.18 -7.08 18.90
C SER A 36 -29.35 -5.98 19.58
N LYS A 37 -28.62 -6.32 20.65
CA LYS A 37 -27.83 -5.37 21.46
C LYS A 37 -26.33 -5.52 21.26
N ILE A 38 -25.89 -6.48 20.45
CA ILE A 38 -24.48 -6.69 20.13
C ILE A 38 -24.12 -5.87 18.90
N LYS A 39 -23.05 -5.09 19.03
CA LYS A 39 -22.39 -4.44 17.92
C LYS A 39 -21.03 -5.09 17.70
N VAL A 40 -20.68 -5.29 16.45
CA VAL A 40 -19.40 -5.89 16.05
C VAL A 40 -18.73 -4.97 15.03
N ARG A 41 -17.42 -4.77 15.18
CA ARG A 41 -16.61 -4.00 14.23
C ARG A 41 -15.28 -4.74 14.00
N ILE A 42 -14.74 -4.62 12.80
CA ILE A 42 -13.36 -5.02 12.55
C ILE A 42 -12.45 -4.04 13.30
N CYS A 43 -11.45 -4.56 13.99
CA CYS A 43 -10.44 -3.77 14.69
C CYS A 43 -9.09 -4.06 14.09
N MET A 44 -8.43 -3.01 13.59
CA MET A 44 -7.07 -3.04 13.08
C MET A 44 -6.28 -1.89 13.71
N PRO A 45 -5.23 -2.17 14.48
CA PRO A 45 -4.39 -1.12 15.06
C PRO A 45 -3.64 -0.30 14.02
N LEU A 46 -3.22 -0.93 12.93
CA LEU A 46 -2.48 -0.33 11.82
C LEU A 46 -3.18 -0.67 10.50
N SER A 47 -3.18 0.25 9.57
CA SER A 47 -3.73 0.07 8.22
C SER A 47 -2.65 -0.17 7.17
N VAL A 48 -1.38 0.01 7.52
CA VAL A 48 -0.20 -0.17 6.66
C VAL A 48 0.88 -0.88 7.46
N THR A 49 1.51 -1.88 6.86
CA THR A 49 2.63 -2.64 7.44
C THR A 49 3.57 -3.10 6.34
N GLU A 50 4.79 -3.48 6.69
CA GLU A 50 5.75 -4.04 5.74
C GLU A 50 5.59 -5.57 5.64
N LYS A 51 5.97 -6.12 4.49
CA LYS A 51 6.02 -7.57 4.24
C LYS A 51 6.89 -8.28 5.27
N GLY A 52 6.35 -9.33 5.86
CA GLY A 52 7.02 -10.14 6.88
C GLY A 52 6.93 -9.58 8.29
N GLU A 53 6.32 -8.43 8.50
CA GLU A 53 6.01 -7.94 9.83
C GLU A 53 4.77 -8.61 10.41
N ARG A 54 4.76 -8.69 11.75
CA ARG A 54 3.60 -9.23 12.46
C ARG A 54 2.50 -8.18 12.55
N MET A 55 1.38 -8.52 11.99
CA MET A 55 0.16 -7.72 11.98
C MET A 55 -0.86 -8.29 12.94
N GLU A 56 -1.77 -7.44 13.41
CA GLU A 56 -2.88 -7.85 14.26
C GLU A 56 -4.21 -7.38 13.65
N ALA A 57 -5.11 -8.32 13.43
CA ALA A 57 -6.48 -8.03 13.08
C ALA A 57 -7.44 -8.78 13.98
N GLY A 58 -8.61 -8.23 14.17
CA GLY A 58 -9.59 -8.84 15.03
C GLY A 58 -10.93 -8.16 15.02
N LEU A 59 -11.67 -8.40 16.08
CA LEU A 59 -13.01 -7.89 16.29
C LEU A 59 -13.10 -7.09 17.58
N GLU A 60 -13.77 -5.97 17.49
CA GLU A 60 -14.29 -5.27 18.64
C GLU A 60 -15.75 -5.68 18.82
N LEU A 61 -16.04 -6.36 19.94
CA LEU A 61 -17.38 -6.77 20.34
C LEU A 61 -17.87 -5.85 21.46
N GLU A 62 -18.99 -5.19 21.23
CA GLU A 62 -19.67 -4.33 22.21
C GLU A 62 -21.00 -4.96 22.59
N ASN A 63 -21.16 -5.29 23.87
CA ASN A 63 -22.38 -5.86 24.42
C ASN A 63 -23.16 -4.79 25.19
N ASN A 64 -24.20 -4.26 24.58
CA ASN A 64 -25.07 -3.25 25.21
C ASN A 64 -26.21 -3.85 26.05
N SER A 65 -26.23 -5.19 26.22
CA SER A 65 -27.20 -5.88 27.05
C SER A 65 -26.74 -5.93 28.53
N ARG A 66 -27.66 -6.26 29.43
CA ARG A 66 -27.37 -6.50 30.85
C ARG A 66 -26.95 -7.94 31.14
N ILE A 67 -26.87 -8.77 30.12
CA ILE A 67 -26.56 -10.19 30.23
C ILE A 67 -25.21 -10.44 29.56
N PRO A 68 -24.26 -11.13 30.21
CA PRO A 68 -22.98 -11.41 29.58
C PRO A 68 -23.16 -12.32 28.36
N LEU A 69 -22.33 -12.10 27.35
CA LEU A 69 -22.23 -12.94 26.17
C LEU A 69 -21.15 -13.99 26.42
N VAL A 70 -21.57 -15.24 26.60
CA VAL A 70 -20.67 -16.34 26.97
C VAL A 70 -19.74 -16.74 25.85
N ARG A 71 -20.22 -16.71 24.60
CA ARG A 71 -19.45 -17.10 23.43
C ARG A 71 -19.94 -16.41 22.16
N ALA A 72 -19.02 -15.75 21.52
CA ALA A 72 -19.15 -15.29 20.14
C ALA A 72 -18.08 -15.95 19.27
N GLU A 73 -18.42 -16.35 18.07
CA GLU A 73 -17.52 -16.95 17.10
C GLU A 73 -17.64 -16.18 15.78
N SER A 74 -16.52 -15.90 15.17
CA SER A 74 -16.48 -15.28 13.85
C SER A 74 -15.28 -15.75 13.05
N GLN A 75 -15.31 -15.44 11.77
CA GLN A 75 -14.22 -15.66 10.84
C GLN A 75 -13.96 -14.37 10.09
N ILE A 76 -12.69 -13.96 10.01
CA ILE A 76 -12.24 -12.90 9.14
C ILE A 76 -11.51 -13.58 7.98
N ARG A 77 -11.91 -13.23 6.76
CA ARG A 77 -11.19 -13.63 5.55
C ARG A 77 -10.28 -12.48 5.14
N LEU A 78 -9.01 -12.82 4.95
CA LEU A 78 -7.99 -11.94 4.41
C LEU A 78 -7.72 -12.39 2.98
N LYS A 79 -7.96 -11.51 2.05
CA LYS A 79 -7.71 -11.74 0.63
C LYS A 79 -6.71 -10.72 0.13
N ASN A 80 -5.49 -11.15 -0.22
CA ASN A 80 -4.58 -10.33 -0.99
C ASN A 80 -5.14 -10.19 -2.42
N LEU A 81 -5.21 -8.97 -2.94
CA LEU A 81 -5.80 -8.73 -4.26
C LEU A 81 -4.85 -9.13 -5.40
N PHE A 82 -3.56 -9.29 -5.10
CA PHE A 82 -2.55 -9.69 -6.08
C PHE A 82 -2.29 -11.20 -6.11
N TYR A 83 -2.68 -11.92 -5.07
CA TYR A 83 -2.44 -13.35 -4.94
C TYR A 83 -3.75 -14.09 -4.75
N PRO A 84 -3.89 -15.30 -5.30
CA PRO A 84 -5.13 -16.06 -5.20
C PRO A 84 -5.41 -16.59 -3.79
N GLU A 85 -4.42 -16.53 -2.92
CA GLU A 85 -4.48 -17.10 -1.58
C GLU A 85 -5.42 -16.28 -0.68
N THR A 86 -6.20 -17.03 0.11
CA THR A 86 -7.12 -16.45 1.07
C THR A 86 -6.89 -17.09 2.42
N GLU A 87 -6.47 -16.31 3.39
CA GLU A 87 -6.34 -16.78 4.77
C GLU A 87 -7.64 -16.55 5.54
N THR A 88 -7.99 -17.50 6.40
CA THR A 88 -9.18 -17.38 7.27
C THR A 88 -8.78 -17.44 8.73
N ILE A 89 -9.01 -16.36 9.43
CA ILE A 89 -8.77 -16.24 10.87
C ILE A 89 -10.07 -16.52 11.63
N ARG A 90 -10.04 -17.53 12.53
CA ARG A 90 -11.15 -17.81 13.43
C ARG A 90 -10.93 -17.10 14.76
N LEU A 91 -11.93 -16.36 15.19
CA LEU A 91 -11.95 -15.61 16.43
C LEU A 91 -13.07 -16.13 17.33
N THR A 92 -12.75 -16.31 18.60
CA THR A 92 -13.71 -16.72 19.62
C THR A 92 -13.50 -15.86 20.85
N GLY A 93 -14.57 -15.37 21.43
CA GLY A 93 -14.49 -14.56 22.64
C GLY A 93 -15.79 -14.51 23.42
N ALA A 94 -15.69 -13.97 24.62
CA ALA A 94 -16.81 -13.66 25.52
C ALA A 94 -16.78 -12.17 25.85
N VAL A 95 -17.93 -11.60 26.19
CA VAL A 95 -18.05 -10.18 26.53
C VAL A 95 -19.01 -10.00 27.70
N ASP A 96 -18.56 -9.32 28.73
CA ASP A 96 -19.39 -9.04 29.90
C ASP A 96 -20.57 -8.12 29.58
N ALA A 97 -21.51 -8.07 30.52
CA ALA A 97 -22.67 -7.17 30.39
C ALA A 97 -22.20 -5.71 30.31
N LYS A 98 -22.78 -4.94 29.38
CA LYS A 98 -22.46 -3.52 29.15
C LYS A 98 -20.95 -3.24 29.00
N SER A 99 -20.24 -4.15 28.38
CA SER A 99 -18.79 -4.08 28.20
C SER A 99 -18.41 -4.15 26.72
N ARG A 100 -17.15 -3.83 26.47
CA ARG A 100 -16.50 -3.89 25.17
C ARG A 100 -15.20 -4.67 25.28
N VAL A 101 -14.98 -5.58 24.36
CA VAL A 101 -13.75 -6.40 24.30
C VAL A 101 -13.20 -6.39 22.89
N ARG A 102 -11.87 -6.29 22.77
CA ARG A 102 -11.13 -6.47 21.52
C ARG A 102 -10.50 -7.85 21.52
N ILE A 103 -10.76 -8.61 20.48
CA ILE A 103 -10.20 -9.94 20.26
C ILE A 103 -9.30 -9.81 19.04
N LEU A 104 -7.99 -9.76 19.27
CA LEU A 104 -6.98 -9.63 18.22
C LEU A 104 -6.27 -10.97 18.01
N LYS A 105 -5.90 -11.24 16.78
CA LYS A 105 -5.05 -12.36 16.41
C LYS A 105 -3.95 -11.88 15.47
N GLY A 106 -2.71 -12.24 15.81
CA GLY A 106 -1.54 -11.93 14.98
C GLY A 106 -1.43 -12.88 13.80
N PHE A 107 -0.99 -12.36 12.68
CA PHE A 107 -0.61 -13.10 11.48
C PHE A 107 0.56 -12.35 10.80
N VAL A 108 1.20 -12.98 9.83
CA VAL A 108 2.33 -12.40 9.10
C VAL A 108 1.91 -12.26 7.65
N GLY A 109 2.07 -11.06 7.08
CA GLY A 109 1.84 -10.82 5.67
C GLY A 109 3.00 -11.37 4.85
N GLU A 110 2.82 -12.51 4.20
CA GLU A 110 3.87 -13.16 3.42
C GLU A 110 4.13 -12.43 2.09
N HIS A 111 3.10 -11.78 1.55
CA HIS A 111 3.13 -11.10 0.27
C HIS A 111 2.74 -9.64 0.39
N CYS A 112 3.39 -8.77 -0.37
CA CYS A 112 3.01 -7.37 -0.47
C CYS A 112 1.71 -7.19 -1.28
N GLY A 113 1.08 -6.03 -1.15
CA GLY A 113 -0.12 -5.69 -1.90
C GLY A 113 -1.29 -5.24 -1.04
N PRO A 114 -2.38 -4.83 -1.67
CA PRO A 114 -3.61 -4.48 -0.99
C PRO A 114 -4.33 -5.75 -0.52
N VAL A 115 -4.68 -5.79 0.77
CA VAL A 115 -5.42 -6.89 1.41
C VAL A 115 -6.82 -6.40 1.77
N GLU A 116 -7.83 -7.14 1.34
CA GLU A 116 -9.22 -6.95 1.76
C GLU A 116 -9.54 -7.88 2.93
N LEU A 117 -9.97 -7.29 4.04
CA LEU A 117 -10.48 -8.01 5.20
C LEU A 117 -12.00 -8.03 5.12
N GLU A 118 -12.57 -9.20 5.00
CA GLU A 118 -14.01 -9.40 5.00
C GLU A 118 -14.44 -10.09 6.28
N LEU A 119 -15.29 -9.43 7.06
CA LEU A 119 -15.90 -10.04 8.21
C LEU A 119 -16.97 -11.02 7.78
N GLY A 120 -16.77 -12.26 8.10
CA GLY A 120 -17.75 -13.33 7.90
C GLY A 120 -18.93 -13.23 8.88
N GLN A 121 -19.67 -14.31 8.96
CA GLN A 121 -20.81 -14.38 9.88
C GLN A 121 -20.33 -14.42 11.33
N VAL A 122 -20.96 -13.63 12.18
CA VAL A 122 -20.74 -13.66 13.64
C VAL A 122 -21.84 -14.50 14.27
N TRP A 123 -21.45 -15.58 14.91
CA TRP A 123 -22.35 -16.48 15.64
C TRP A 123 -22.26 -16.21 17.13
N VAL A 124 -23.40 -16.12 17.76
CA VAL A 124 -23.55 -15.93 19.20
C VAL A 124 -24.24 -17.15 19.78
N TRP A 125 -23.71 -17.64 20.88
CA TRP A 125 -24.26 -18.81 21.59
C TRP A 125 -25.03 -18.34 22.83
N ASP A 126 -26.12 -19.03 23.14
CA ASP A 126 -26.84 -18.85 24.38
C ASP A 126 -26.02 -19.36 25.59
N PHE A 127 -26.48 -19.05 26.79
CA PHE A 127 -25.80 -19.42 28.03
C PHE A 127 -25.65 -20.94 28.17
N LEU A 128 -26.68 -21.71 27.77
CA LEU A 128 -26.68 -23.18 27.84
C LEU A 128 -25.96 -23.82 26.64
N ARG A 129 -25.55 -23.05 25.64
CA ARG A 129 -24.94 -23.53 24.39
C ARG A 129 -25.84 -24.49 23.58
N ILE A 130 -27.15 -24.39 23.76
CA ILE A 130 -28.14 -25.16 23.01
C ILE A 130 -28.45 -24.50 21.67
N PHE A 131 -28.55 -23.19 21.68
CA PHE A 131 -28.91 -22.38 20.50
C PHE A 131 -27.77 -21.48 20.05
N LYS A 132 -27.71 -21.29 18.76
CA LYS A 132 -26.84 -20.27 18.15
C LYS A 132 -27.64 -19.29 17.29
N GLY A 133 -27.31 -18.04 17.35
CA GLY A 133 -27.94 -17.01 16.54
C GLY A 133 -26.90 -16.24 15.73
N ARG A 134 -27.31 -15.69 14.62
CA ARG A 134 -26.44 -14.95 13.71
C ARG A 134 -26.65 -13.44 13.85
N VAL A 135 -25.56 -12.70 14.04
CA VAL A 135 -25.53 -11.25 13.90
C VAL A 135 -25.31 -10.93 12.43
N LYS A 136 -26.26 -10.18 11.83
CA LYS A 136 -26.13 -9.75 10.43
C LYS A 136 -25.19 -8.55 10.38
N LEU A 137 -24.01 -8.73 9.86
CA LEU A 137 -23.01 -7.69 9.59
C LEU A 137 -22.25 -8.06 8.33
N THR A 138 -22.03 -7.07 7.49
CA THR A 138 -21.06 -7.17 6.39
C THR A 138 -20.19 -5.93 6.52
N GLN A 139 -18.96 -6.15 6.94
CA GLN A 139 -17.94 -5.10 7.00
C GLN A 139 -16.73 -5.58 6.20
N LYS A 140 -16.20 -4.64 5.45
CA LYS A 140 -14.97 -4.80 4.69
C LYS A 140 -14.05 -3.66 5.05
N GLU A 141 -12.81 -4.00 5.31
CA GLU A 141 -11.75 -3.06 5.57
C GLU A 141 -10.59 -3.36 4.62
N ARG A 142 -9.77 -2.36 4.36
CA ARG A 142 -8.61 -2.52 3.50
C ARG A 142 -7.34 -2.31 4.30
N TRP A 143 -6.39 -3.15 4.02
CA TRP A 143 -5.04 -3.10 4.56
C TRP A 143 -4.06 -3.05 3.41
N VAL A 144 -2.91 -2.42 3.63
CA VAL A 144 -1.85 -2.35 2.62
C VAL A 144 -0.59 -2.95 3.24
N ILE A 145 -0.04 -3.97 2.57
CA ILE A 145 1.26 -4.54 2.90
C ILE A 145 2.28 -3.98 1.93
N LEU A 146 3.21 -3.18 2.44
CA LEU A 146 4.27 -2.57 1.65
C LEU A 146 5.37 -3.60 1.33
N PRO A 147 6.03 -3.49 0.17
CA PRO A 147 7.23 -4.25 -0.11
C PRO A 147 8.34 -3.89 0.87
N ARG A 148 9.25 -4.82 1.12
CA ARG A 148 10.46 -4.50 1.90
C ARG A 148 11.35 -3.56 1.13
N MET A 149 11.80 -2.52 1.80
CA MET A 149 12.75 -1.60 1.22
C MET A 149 14.17 -1.98 1.64
N TYR A 150 15.00 -2.37 0.68
CA TYR A 150 16.42 -2.59 0.88
C TYR A 150 17.26 -1.63 0.03
N GLN A 151 18.54 -1.53 0.32
CA GLN A 151 19.42 -0.62 -0.38
C GLN A 151 19.99 -1.27 -1.65
N ALA A 152 20.08 -0.47 -2.71
CA ALA A 152 20.83 -0.83 -3.91
C ALA A 152 22.05 0.09 -4.00
N MET A 153 23.25 -0.49 -4.14
CA MET A 153 24.45 0.31 -4.34
C MET A 153 24.58 0.73 -5.81
N ILE A 154 24.19 1.98 -6.10
CA ILE A 154 24.24 2.55 -7.44
C ILE A 154 25.28 3.67 -7.48
N ARG A 155 26.20 3.60 -8.46
CA ARG A 155 27.13 4.69 -8.77
C ARG A 155 26.87 5.23 -10.16
N PRO A 156 26.27 6.40 -10.28
CA PRO A 156 26.12 7.05 -11.57
C PRO A 156 27.48 7.58 -12.08
N ASP A 157 27.73 7.44 -13.39
CA ASP A 157 28.89 7.99 -14.06
C ASP A 157 28.85 9.54 -14.04
N GLU A 158 30.01 10.15 -14.28
CA GLU A 158 30.14 11.60 -14.33
C GLU A 158 29.19 12.25 -15.37
N LYS A 159 28.89 11.57 -16.46
CA LYS A 159 27.95 12.04 -17.49
C LYS A 159 26.52 12.17 -16.95
N ILE A 160 26.08 11.22 -16.14
CA ILE A 160 24.77 11.23 -15.51
C ILE A 160 24.72 12.26 -14.38
N ARG A 161 25.81 12.36 -13.61
CA ARG A 161 25.92 13.29 -12.48
C ARG A 161 26.03 14.75 -12.91
N ASN A 162 26.74 15.02 -14.00
CA ASN A 162 27.02 16.35 -14.50
C ASN A 162 26.19 16.70 -15.74
N SER A 163 25.07 15.99 -15.97
CA SER A 163 24.22 16.28 -17.13
C SER A 163 23.69 17.71 -17.03
N PRO A 164 24.13 18.62 -17.89
CA PRO A 164 23.48 19.90 -18.05
C PRO A 164 22.33 19.77 -19.04
N ASP A 165 21.10 19.96 -18.62
CA ASP A 165 20.28 21.05 -19.12
C ASP A 165 19.75 21.03 -20.54
N ASP A 166 18.87 20.08 -20.85
CA ASP A 166 17.78 20.35 -21.80
C ASP A 166 16.42 19.93 -21.20
N SER A 167 16.25 20.12 -19.90
CA SER A 167 14.95 19.81 -19.27
C SER A 167 14.01 21.01 -19.42
N GLU A 168 12.81 20.75 -19.93
CA GLU A 168 11.71 21.74 -19.91
C GLU A 168 11.13 21.92 -18.49
N GLU A 169 11.57 21.13 -17.51
CA GLU A 169 11.14 21.24 -16.11
C GLU A 169 12.14 22.05 -15.28
N TYR A 170 11.63 23.02 -14.55
CA TYR A 170 12.39 23.92 -13.69
C TYR A 170 12.05 23.68 -12.21
N ASP A 171 13.06 23.76 -11.36
CA ASP A 171 12.86 23.68 -9.91
C ASP A 171 12.02 24.88 -9.45
N LYS A 172 10.88 24.58 -8.82
CA LYS A 172 9.96 25.60 -8.29
C LYS A 172 10.39 26.17 -6.95
N THR A 173 11.41 25.59 -6.34
CA THR A 173 11.84 25.93 -4.97
C THR A 173 13.19 26.60 -4.92
N ARG A 174 14.04 26.43 -5.94
CA ARG A 174 15.42 26.94 -5.96
C ARG A 174 15.69 27.79 -7.19
N PRO A 175 16.30 28.97 -7.00
CA PRO A 175 16.79 29.75 -8.11
C PRO A 175 18.02 29.10 -8.76
N GLY A 176 18.17 29.26 -10.05
CA GLY A 176 19.30 28.76 -10.84
C GLY A 176 19.90 29.83 -11.76
N ASP A 177 20.66 29.39 -12.74
CA ASP A 177 21.38 30.30 -13.68
C ASP A 177 20.82 30.23 -15.13
N ASP A 178 19.75 29.49 -15.39
CA ASP A 178 19.18 29.39 -16.74
C ASP A 178 18.38 30.63 -17.12
N VAL A 179 18.89 31.32 -18.11
CA VAL A 179 18.35 32.62 -18.62
C VAL A 179 17.03 32.45 -19.37
N SER A 180 16.67 31.21 -19.76
CA SER A 180 15.48 30.96 -20.58
C SER A 180 14.19 31.15 -19.78
N GLU A 181 14.20 30.90 -18.46
CA GLU A 181 13.04 31.09 -17.61
C GLU A 181 13.35 31.88 -16.33
N ILE A 182 12.42 32.75 -15.95
CA ILE A 182 12.54 33.60 -14.77
C ILE A 182 11.80 32.94 -13.61
N PHE A 183 12.55 32.52 -12.59
CA PHE A 183 12.00 31.98 -11.35
C PHE A 183 11.19 33.01 -10.58
N GLN A 184 11.82 34.19 -10.28
CA GLN A 184 11.14 35.30 -9.63
C GLN A 184 11.83 36.64 -9.86
N LEU A 185 11.16 37.70 -9.49
CA LEU A 185 11.71 39.06 -9.48
C LEU A 185 11.85 39.52 -8.04
N ARG A 186 13.07 39.93 -7.64
CA ARG A 186 13.34 40.45 -6.30
C ARG A 186 14.13 41.75 -6.36
N GLU A 187 14.23 42.41 -5.23
CA GLU A 187 15.07 43.60 -5.10
C GLU A 187 16.55 43.24 -5.20
N TYR A 188 17.31 44.19 -5.79
CA TYR A 188 18.77 44.07 -5.93
C TYR A 188 19.47 43.99 -4.58
N ARG A 189 20.45 43.12 -4.48
CA ARG A 189 21.36 43.03 -3.34
C ARG A 189 22.80 43.27 -3.77
N PRO A 190 23.64 43.92 -2.92
CA PRO A 190 25.06 44.08 -3.22
C PRO A 190 25.72 42.74 -3.55
N GLY A 191 26.26 42.61 -4.75
CA GLY A 191 26.85 41.39 -5.31
C GLY A 191 26.06 40.76 -6.48
N ASP A 192 24.84 41.20 -6.74
CA ASP A 192 24.07 40.73 -7.89
C ASP A 192 24.69 41.21 -9.21
N ARG A 193 24.57 40.36 -10.22
CA ARG A 193 25.07 40.71 -11.58
C ARG A 193 24.21 41.79 -12.23
N ILE A 194 24.81 42.86 -12.69
CA ILE A 194 24.10 43.99 -13.38
C ILE A 194 23.32 43.51 -14.59
N GLN A 195 23.78 42.44 -15.25
CA GLN A 195 23.11 41.83 -16.40
C GLN A 195 21.75 41.21 -16.08
N SER A 196 21.53 40.84 -14.83
CA SER A 196 20.26 40.28 -14.37
C SER A 196 19.23 41.34 -13.98
N VAL A 197 19.57 42.62 -14.03
CA VAL A 197 18.65 43.73 -13.69
C VAL A 197 17.52 43.82 -14.74
N HIS A 198 16.29 43.85 -14.25
CA HIS A 198 15.10 44.03 -15.06
C HIS A 198 14.79 45.52 -15.27
N TRP A 199 15.53 46.20 -16.15
CA TRP A 199 15.49 47.66 -16.34
C TRP A 199 14.08 48.23 -16.50
N LYS A 200 13.20 47.55 -17.25
CA LYS A 200 11.83 48.03 -17.49
C LYS A 200 11.00 48.11 -16.20
N ARG A 201 11.15 47.15 -15.29
CA ARG A 201 10.43 47.14 -13.98
C ARG A 201 11.12 48.00 -12.95
N SER A 202 12.44 48.08 -13.00
CA SER A 202 13.22 48.96 -12.14
C SER A 202 12.85 50.43 -12.39
N ALA A 203 12.73 50.82 -13.64
CA ALA A 203 12.29 52.18 -14.01
C ALA A 203 10.85 52.51 -13.58
N ALA A 204 9.98 51.53 -13.47
CA ALA A 204 8.58 51.71 -13.06
C ALA A 204 8.37 51.77 -11.54
N ARG A 205 9.34 51.27 -10.75
CA ARG A 205 9.25 51.19 -9.27
C ARG A 205 10.23 52.08 -8.54
N GLU A 206 11.10 52.73 -9.26
CA GLU A 206 12.23 53.55 -8.73
C GLU A 206 13.24 52.75 -7.87
N ASP A 207 13.15 51.41 -7.91
CA ASP A 207 14.02 50.47 -7.22
C ASP A 207 14.66 49.48 -8.19
N LEU A 208 15.91 49.07 -7.93
CA LEU A 208 16.58 48.09 -8.77
C LEU A 208 15.98 46.68 -8.53
N ILE A 209 15.38 46.12 -9.57
CA ILE A 209 14.81 44.78 -9.56
C ILE A 209 15.68 43.83 -10.37
N VAL A 210 16.01 42.68 -9.80
CA VAL A 210 16.82 41.63 -10.43
C VAL A 210 15.94 40.44 -10.78
N ARG A 211 16.25 39.82 -11.92
CA ARG A 211 15.69 38.53 -12.30
C ARG A 211 16.50 37.44 -11.64
N GLU A 212 15.86 36.63 -10.85
CA GLU A 212 16.37 35.31 -10.50
C GLU A 212 15.89 34.32 -11.55
N TYR A 213 16.81 33.58 -12.11
CA TYR A 213 16.53 32.60 -13.12
C TYR A 213 16.19 31.24 -12.52
N SER A 214 15.56 30.40 -13.31
CA SER A 214 15.18 29.05 -12.89
C SER A 214 16.36 28.11 -12.93
N LEU A 215 16.30 27.08 -12.11
CA LEU A 215 17.22 25.94 -12.14
C LEU A 215 16.55 24.81 -12.93
N PRO A 216 17.06 24.47 -14.13
CA PRO A 216 16.53 23.32 -14.85
C PRO A 216 16.84 22.03 -14.08
N VAL A 217 15.88 21.16 -13.99
CA VAL A 217 16.01 19.87 -13.31
C VAL A 217 16.20 18.79 -14.35
N ALA A 218 17.47 18.51 -14.68
CA ALA A 218 17.79 17.38 -15.56
C ALA A 218 17.46 16.06 -14.86
N ARG A 219 16.65 15.22 -15.50
CA ARG A 219 16.40 13.84 -15.08
C ARG A 219 16.97 12.89 -16.13
N PRO A 220 18.26 12.61 -16.04
CA PRO A 220 18.97 11.88 -17.08
C PRO A 220 18.59 10.39 -17.14
N VAL A 221 17.89 9.89 -16.14
CA VAL A 221 17.57 8.46 -16.00
C VAL A 221 16.06 8.26 -15.97
N ALA A 222 15.59 7.26 -16.71
CA ALA A 222 14.25 6.71 -16.56
C ALA A 222 14.33 5.23 -16.16
N LEU A 223 13.65 4.86 -15.08
CA LEU A 223 13.46 3.48 -14.65
C LEU A 223 12.07 3.02 -15.11
N LEU A 224 12.03 2.09 -16.05
CA LEU A 224 10.81 1.52 -16.59
C LEU A 224 10.48 0.22 -15.86
N LEU A 225 9.30 0.16 -15.21
CA LEU A 225 8.80 -1.03 -14.54
C LEU A 225 7.79 -1.73 -15.45
N ASP A 226 8.19 -2.86 -16.06
CA ASP A 226 7.33 -3.65 -16.94
C ASP A 226 6.41 -4.56 -16.13
N LEU A 227 5.32 -3.97 -15.62
CA LEU A 227 4.32 -4.61 -14.77
C LEU A 227 3.52 -5.67 -15.53
N ARG A 228 4.00 -6.90 -15.61
CA ARG A 228 3.27 -8.03 -16.16
C ARG A 228 2.96 -9.03 -15.06
N TRP A 229 1.77 -9.63 -15.13
CA TRP A 229 1.46 -10.67 -14.16
C TRP A 229 2.35 -11.90 -14.38
N LYS A 230 3.06 -12.27 -13.30
CA LYS A 230 3.77 -13.53 -13.21
C LYS A 230 3.67 -14.05 -11.79
N GLU A 231 3.10 -15.25 -11.62
CA GLU A 231 2.93 -15.85 -10.30
C GLU A 231 4.26 -16.05 -9.59
N GLY A 232 4.34 -15.65 -8.32
CA GLY A 232 5.50 -15.85 -7.46
C GLY A 232 6.61 -14.80 -7.54
N TYR A 233 6.59 -13.90 -8.52
CA TYR A 233 7.68 -12.92 -8.72
C TYR A 233 7.34 -11.48 -8.40
N LEU A 234 6.07 -11.19 -8.09
CA LEU A 234 5.64 -9.81 -7.90
C LEU A 234 6.32 -9.11 -6.74
N ASP A 235 6.46 -9.79 -5.61
CA ASP A 235 7.09 -9.22 -4.42
C ASP A 235 8.53 -8.80 -4.73
N ASP A 236 9.31 -9.72 -5.29
CA ASP A 236 10.72 -9.49 -5.60
C ASP A 236 10.89 -8.42 -6.68
N PHE A 237 9.96 -8.37 -7.64
CA PHE A 237 9.92 -7.33 -8.67
C PHE A 237 9.69 -5.92 -8.08
N LEU A 238 8.69 -5.78 -7.20
CA LEU A 238 8.40 -4.50 -6.55
C LEU A 238 9.52 -4.09 -5.60
N GLU A 239 10.02 -5.04 -4.81
CA GLU A 239 11.15 -4.81 -3.90
C GLU A 239 12.41 -4.37 -4.67
N ALA A 240 12.74 -5.03 -5.78
CA ALA A 240 13.88 -4.66 -6.63
C ALA A 240 13.68 -3.29 -7.30
N GLY A 241 12.51 -3.02 -7.86
CA GLY A 241 12.21 -1.75 -8.51
C GLY A 241 12.32 -0.57 -7.54
N LEU A 242 11.76 -0.70 -6.33
CA LEU A 242 11.87 0.33 -5.29
C LEU A 242 13.29 0.48 -4.75
N ALA A 243 14.05 -0.64 -4.59
CA ALA A 243 15.44 -0.59 -4.18
C ALA A 243 16.32 0.14 -5.20
N ILE A 244 16.13 -0.12 -6.49
CA ILE A 244 16.85 0.59 -7.57
C ILE A 244 16.50 2.07 -7.55
N SER A 245 15.23 2.43 -7.47
CA SER A 245 14.80 3.82 -7.40
C SER A 245 15.39 4.53 -6.17
N ARG A 246 15.35 3.89 -5.01
CA ARG A 246 15.97 4.41 -3.78
C ARG A 246 17.48 4.60 -3.93
N GLY A 247 18.18 3.60 -4.49
CA GLY A 247 19.61 3.70 -4.74
C GLY A 247 20.00 4.83 -5.68
N LEU A 248 19.18 5.12 -6.71
CA LEU A 248 19.36 6.27 -7.59
C LEU A 248 19.20 7.59 -6.81
N MET A 249 18.19 7.71 -5.95
CA MET A 249 18.00 8.90 -5.12
C MET A 249 19.15 9.10 -4.14
N GLU A 250 19.59 8.05 -3.44
CA GLU A 250 20.73 8.10 -2.51
C GLU A 250 22.04 8.47 -3.23
N ALA A 251 22.18 8.08 -4.49
CA ALA A 251 23.28 8.50 -5.36
C ALA A 251 23.18 9.93 -5.90
N GLY A 252 22.14 10.68 -5.53
CA GLY A 252 21.89 12.04 -5.99
C GLY A 252 21.51 12.12 -7.47
N CYS A 253 20.87 11.08 -8.00
CA CYS A 253 20.43 11.00 -9.39
C CYS A 253 18.89 11.15 -9.47
N PRO A 254 18.35 12.35 -9.74
CA PRO A 254 16.93 12.54 -10.00
C PRO A 254 16.52 11.74 -11.23
N HIS A 255 15.39 11.04 -11.14
CA HIS A 255 14.97 10.16 -12.22
C HIS A 255 13.45 10.06 -12.29
N TYR A 256 12.95 9.54 -13.41
CA TYR A 256 11.56 9.13 -13.56
C TYR A 256 11.43 7.63 -13.33
N VAL A 257 10.36 7.23 -12.62
CA VAL A 257 9.87 5.85 -12.66
C VAL A 257 8.62 5.82 -13.51
N ALA A 258 8.59 4.96 -14.53
CA ALA A 258 7.46 4.87 -15.45
C ALA A 258 6.98 3.42 -15.60
N TRP A 259 5.68 3.26 -15.81
CA TRP A 259 5.01 1.99 -15.97
C TRP A 259 3.81 2.11 -16.91
N MET A 260 3.34 0.98 -17.42
CA MET A 260 2.07 0.94 -18.13
C MET A 260 0.92 0.86 -17.14
N ASP A 261 0.08 1.88 -17.10
CA ASP A 261 -1.15 1.89 -16.30
C ASP A 261 -2.27 1.21 -17.09
N ALA A 262 -2.57 -0.04 -16.73
CA ALA A 262 -3.58 -0.83 -17.44
C ALA A 262 -4.99 -0.25 -17.31
N ALA A 263 -5.26 0.52 -16.23
CA ALA A 263 -6.55 1.17 -16.05
C ALA A 263 -6.75 2.39 -16.96
N LYS A 264 -5.66 3.03 -17.36
CA LYS A 264 -5.65 4.19 -18.26
C LYS A 264 -5.30 3.83 -19.70
N GLU A 265 -4.83 2.60 -19.92
CA GLU A 265 -4.27 2.13 -21.21
C GLU A 265 -3.15 3.04 -21.74
N ASP A 266 -2.38 3.64 -20.83
CA ASP A 266 -1.35 4.63 -21.17
C ASP A 266 -0.15 4.53 -20.23
N VAL A 267 1.00 5.05 -20.65
CA VAL A 267 2.20 5.12 -19.83
C VAL A 267 2.02 6.20 -18.76
N SER A 268 2.16 5.83 -17.51
CA SER A 268 2.22 6.74 -16.38
C SER A 268 3.65 6.86 -15.88
N ARG A 269 4.02 8.02 -15.35
CA ARG A 269 5.32 8.23 -14.71
C ARG A 269 5.21 9.06 -13.45
N LEU A 270 6.19 8.92 -12.58
CA LEU A 270 6.38 9.70 -11.37
C LEU A 270 7.83 10.17 -11.29
N SER A 271 8.02 11.43 -10.92
CA SER A 271 9.33 12.00 -10.60
C SER A 271 9.74 11.54 -9.20
N MET A 272 10.99 11.11 -9.06
CA MET A 272 11.54 10.59 -7.81
C MET A 272 12.61 11.55 -7.28
N GLU A 273 12.33 12.17 -6.14
CA GLU A 273 13.21 13.13 -5.48
C GLU A 273 13.33 12.86 -3.97
N THR A 274 12.26 12.37 -3.35
CA THR A 274 12.15 12.19 -1.90
C THR A 274 11.73 10.78 -1.52
N GLU A 275 11.99 10.38 -0.27
CA GLU A 275 11.50 9.09 0.22
C GLU A 275 9.96 8.99 0.21
N GLU A 276 9.24 10.11 0.31
CA GLU A 276 7.78 10.14 0.23
C GLU A 276 7.28 9.70 -1.17
N ASP A 277 8.07 9.96 -2.21
CA ASP A 277 7.73 9.55 -3.57
C ASP A 277 7.74 8.03 -3.74
N LEU A 278 8.55 7.28 -2.95
CA LEU A 278 8.54 5.82 -2.95
C LEU A 278 7.20 5.26 -2.44
N TYR A 279 6.62 5.86 -1.41
CA TYR A 279 5.29 5.46 -0.92
C TYR A 279 4.21 5.80 -1.94
N THR A 280 4.30 6.99 -2.54
CA THR A 280 3.39 7.42 -3.61
C THR A 280 3.48 6.49 -4.82
N LEU A 281 4.70 6.15 -5.24
CA LEU A 281 4.95 5.18 -6.31
C LEU A 281 4.30 3.82 -6.00
N THR A 282 4.52 3.30 -4.79
CA THR A 282 3.95 2.02 -4.36
C THR A 282 2.42 2.05 -4.44
N GLU A 283 1.80 3.13 -3.97
CA GLU A 283 0.34 3.29 -4.05
C GLU A 283 -0.16 3.33 -5.49
N MET A 284 0.55 4.07 -6.36
CA MET A 284 0.20 4.16 -7.77
C MET A 284 0.37 2.82 -8.49
N LEU A 285 1.45 2.09 -8.23
CA LEU A 285 1.68 0.74 -8.79
C LEU A 285 0.60 -0.25 -8.34
N TYR A 286 0.16 -0.18 -7.07
CA TYR A 286 -0.94 -1.03 -6.58
C TYR A 286 -2.28 -0.74 -7.23
N ARG A 287 -2.48 0.46 -7.76
CA ARG A 287 -3.69 0.86 -8.49
C ARG A 287 -3.62 0.66 -9.98
N ALA A 288 -2.42 0.59 -10.55
CA ALA A 288 -2.20 0.55 -11.99
C ALA A 288 -2.78 -0.69 -12.69
N GLY A 289 -2.94 -1.79 -11.94
CA GLY A 289 -3.34 -3.07 -12.52
C GLY A 289 -2.22 -3.71 -13.36
N TRP A 290 -2.52 -4.87 -13.93
CA TRP A 290 -1.54 -5.66 -14.68
C TRP A 290 -1.62 -5.36 -16.16
N ASN A 291 -0.46 -5.08 -16.77
CA ASN A 291 -0.38 -4.91 -18.20
C ASN A 291 -0.48 -6.26 -18.93
N THR A 292 -1.43 -6.36 -19.84
CA THR A 292 -1.62 -7.52 -20.72
C THR A 292 -1.16 -7.23 -22.16
N SER A 293 -0.71 -6.00 -22.45
CA SER A 293 -0.28 -5.63 -23.80
C SER A 293 1.06 -6.28 -24.16
N THR A 294 1.22 -6.59 -25.44
CA THR A 294 2.45 -7.17 -26.00
C THR A 294 3.47 -6.10 -26.42
N GLY A 295 3.13 -4.80 -26.31
CA GLY A 295 3.99 -3.70 -26.71
C GLY A 295 5.20 -3.52 -25.78
N SER A 296 6.31 -3.03 -26.31
CA SER A 296 7.47 -2.67 -25.51
C SER A 296 7.19 -1.37 -24.73
N LEU A 297 7.26 -1.43 -23.40
CA LEU A 297 7.09 -0.25 -22.54
C LEU A 297 8.07 0.87 -22.92
N GLN A 298 9.30 0.52 -23.30
CA GLN A 298 10.31 1.47 -23.71
C GLN A 298 9.92 2.22 -24.99
N GLN A 299 9.31 1.52 -25.96
CA GLN A 299 8.85 2.18 -27.19
C GLN A 299 7.69 3.13 -26.90
N LEU A 300 6.71 2.69 -26.11
CA LEU A 300 5.58 3.52 -25.71
C LEU A 300 6.02 4.75 -24.92
N TYR A 301 6.99 4.59 -24.03
CA TYR A 301 7.59 5.70 -23.29
C TYR A 301 8.24 6.70 -24.22
N ALA A 302 9.11 6.23 -25.15
CA ALA A 302 9.79 7.07 -26.10
C ALA A 302 8.83 7.78 -27.08
N GLU A 303 7.69 7.14 -27.41
CA GLU A 303 6.66 7.77 -28.23
C GLU A 303 5.92 8.88 -27.50
N LYS A 304 5.58 8.64 -26.25
CA LYS A 304 4.82 9.58 -25.43
C LYS A 304 5.64 10.80 -25.03
N TYR A 305 6.90 10.59 -24.67
CA TYR A 305 7.81 11.63 -24.18
C TYR A 305 8.90 11.96 -25.21
N ARG A 306 8.48 12.12 -26.48
CA ARG A 306 9.36 12.53 -27.58
C ARG A 306 9.92 13.92 -27.28
N GLY A 307 11.24 14.05 -27.24
CA GLY A 307 11.93 15.33 -27.00
C GLY A 307 12.66 15.40 -25.66
N GLU A 308 12.45 14.43 -24.77
CA GLU A 308 13.28 14.36 -23.57
C GLU A 308 14.62 13.68 -23.87
N SER A 309 15.71 14.33 -23.48
CA SER A 309 17.06 13.77 -23.61
C SER A 309 17.38 12.88 -22.40
N LEU A 310 16.97 11.61 -22.46
CA LEU A 310 17.44 10.63 -21.50
C LEU A 310 18.86 10.19 -21.82
N ILE A 311 19.73 10.16 -20.80
CA ILE A 311 21.09 9.62 -20.94
C ILE A 311 21.07 8.10 -20.75
N CYS A 312 20.21 7.60 -19.87
CA CYS A 312 20.12 6.19 -19.53
C CYS A 312 18.66 5.77 -19.33
N CYS A 313 18.28 4.66 -19.96
CA CYS A 313 16.98 4.03 -19.77
C CYS A 313 17.17 2.66 -19.13
N LEU A 314 16.76 2.53 -17.87
CA LEU A 314 16.74 1.26 -17.16
C LEU A 314 15.36 0.63 -17.30
N ARG A 315 15.27 -0.68 -17.54
CA ARG A 315 14.01 -1.43 -17.58
C ARG A 315 14.14 -2.68 -16.72
N LEU A 316 13.28 -2.79 -15.73
CA LEU A 316 13.11 -4.00 -14.94
C LEU A 316 11.89 -4.76 -15.46
N ASP A 317 12.07 -6.02 -15.83
CA ASP A 317 10.99 -6.89 -16.25
C ASP A 317 10.58 -7.89 -15.15
N THR A 318 9.47 -8.59 -15.37
CA THR A 318 8.93 -9.56 -14.42
C THR A 318 9.76 -10.84 -14.26
N ASP A 319 10.75 -11.06 -15.11
CA ASP A 319 11.74 -12.12 -14.95
C ASP A 319 12.90 -11.68 -14.06
N LEU A 320 12.81 -10.48 -13.46
CA LEU A 320 13.84 -9.84 -12.66
C LEU A 320 15.13 -9.57 -13.45
N CYS A 321 14.99 -9.41 -14.75
CA CYS A 321 16.10 -8.97 -15.59
C CYS A 321 16.12 -7.44 -15.64
N LEU A 322 17.25 -6.86 -15.27
CA LEU A 322 17.50 -5.43 -15.35
C LEU A 322 18.27 -5.13 -16.65
N TRP A 323 17.62 -4.37 -17.51
CA TRP A 323 18.12 -3.97 -18.81
C TRP A 323 18.59 -2.52 -18.78
N LYS A 324 19.65 -2.21 -19.47
CA LYS A 324 20.14 -0.85 -19.71
C LYS A 324 20.20 -0.61 -21.22
N ASP A 325 19.50 0.39 -21.73
CA ASP A 325 19.49 0.80 -23.13
C ASP A 325 19.32 -0.38 -24.13
N GLN A 326 18.47 -1.37 -23.79
CA GLN A 326 18.15 -2.61 -24.51
C GLN A 326 19.17 -3.76 -24.34
N GLU A 327 20.26 -3.58 -23.64
CA GLU A 327 21.18 -4.65 -23.31
C GLU A 327 20.90 -5.21 -21.92
N LEU A 328 20.96 -6.53 -21.74
CA LEU A 328 20.83 -7.17 -20.42
C LEU A 328 22.01 -6.74 -19.55
N TRP A 329 21.73 -5.97 -18.53
CA TRP A 329 22.76 -5.41 -17.65
C TRP A 329 23.00 -6.28 -16.41
N ARG A 330 21.91 -6.75 -15.78
CA ARG A 330 21.97 -7.64 -14.60
C ARG A 330 20.80 -8.59 -14.59
N ASP A 331 21.07 -9.83 -14.21
CA ASP A 331 20.06 -10.82 -13.86
C ASP A 331 19.91 -10.85 -12.33
N LEU A 332 18.73 -10.51 -11.84
CA LEU A 332 18.40 -10.46 -10.42
C LEU A 332 17.59 -11.69 -9.98
N SER A 333 17.33 -12.65 -10.88
CA SER A 333 16.38 -13.76 -10.64
C SER A 333 16.79 -14.70 -9.50
N GLU A 334 18.11 -14.89 -9.25
CA GLU A 334 18.57 -15.80 -8.19
C GLU A 334 18.36 -15.20 -6.79
N ASN A 335 18.80 -13.96 -6.57
CA ASN A 335 18.65 -13.29 -5.28
C ASN A 335 18.76 -11.76 -5.46
N PRO A 336 17.66 -11.08 -5.78
CA PRO A 336 17.68 -9.66 -6.08
C PRO A 336 18.25 -8.81 -4.94
N LYS A 337 17.92 -9.16 -3.71
CA LYS A 337 18.41 -8.42 -2.54
C LYS A 337 19.93 -8.49 -2.43
N VAL A 338 20.51 -9.68 -2.48
CA VAL A 338 21.97 -9.85 -2.35
C VAL A 338 22.69 -9.18 -3.51
N ILE A 339 22.17 -9.31 -4.74
CA ILE A 339 22.79 -8.70 -5.93
C ILE A 339 22.76 -7.16 -5.84
N LEU A 340 21.69 -6.58 -5.35
CA LEU A 340 21.55 -5.13 -5.24
C LEU A 340 22.28 -4.54 -4.03
N GLU A 341 22.35 -5.26 -2.90
CA GLU A 341 23.08 -4.79 -1.70
C GLU A 341 24.59 -5.00 -1.77
N SER A 342 25.05 -6.08 -2.39
CA SER A 342 26.49 -6.43 -2.46
C SER A 342 27.16 -6.10 -3.78
N GLY A 343 26.38 -5.99 -4.87
CA GLY A 343 26.85 -5.70 -6.21
C GLY A 343 26.76 -4.22 -6.52
N GLU A 344 27.90 -3.56 -6.72
CA GLU A 344 27.91 -2.17 -7.17
C GLU A 344 27.41 -2.07 -8.62
N LEU A 345 26.35 -1.30 -8.84
CA LEU A 345 25.79 -1.03 -10.15
C LEU A 345 26.39 0.26 -10.72
N LEU A 346 27.34 0.12 -11.65
CA LEU A 346 27.99 1.24 -12.31
C LEU A 346 27.12 1.71 -13.49
N LEU A 347 26.42 2.83 -13.31
CA LEU A 347 25.71 3.52 -14.38
C LEU A 347 26.69 4.37 -15.18
N GLY A 348 27.29 3.80 -16.19
CA GLY A 348 28.22 4.48 -17.10
C GLY A 348 27.77 4.42 -18.54
#